data_c6a85ce93271fcb4350b95999ba2e0cb
#
_entry.id   c6a85ce93271fcb4350b95999ba2e0cb
#
_cell.length_a   1.000
_cell.length_b   1.000
_cell.length_c   1.000
_cell.angle_alpha   90.00
_cell.angle_beta   90.00
_cell.angle_gamma   90.00
#
_symmetry.space_group_name_H-M   'P 1'
#
loop_
_entity.id
_entity.type
_entity.pdbx_description
1 polymer ?
#
loop_
_entity_poly.entity_id
_entity_poly.type
_entity_poly.pdbx_seq_one_letter_code
_entity_poly.pdbx_strand_id
1 'polypeptide(L)'
;MKTATTIEKQIEILRSHGIIINNEEKAKEILHDIGYYRLGFYFFPFEETYPKATNRDHKVVSGTLFEDAVKLYYFDFDLRNILNRYLTRVEVAFRTYLTYYMSLQYKTDPLWFVSPTVVRQAFIQDFDKKVYSSEAFRKNQQIRRHHLKYPQDKYAPAWKTIEFMTFGSVVKLYKSIDNIDEKKSIARHFGVGKVSVFESYIDAIYTLRNKCAHGAALFDLQLPNGISGKGPKLGLEAGDHQKLTGALTVLKYVLRHISENRERDLQNALDDLYARIRNERKELVEILQKCSGIKF
;
A
#
# COMPACT_ATOMS: atom_id res chain seq x y z
N MET A 1 13.49 -23.96 18.97
CA MET A 1 12.20 -23.45 18.46
C MET A 1 11.37 -22.99 19.66
N LYS A 2 10.67 -21.83 19.58
CA LYS A 2 9.81 -21.37 20.71
C LYS A 2 8.54 -22.23 20.75
N THR A 3 8.05 -22.58 21.94
CA THR A 3 6.80 -23.30 22.16
C THR A 3 5.60 -22.34 22.18
N ALA A 4 4.41 -22.83 21.84
CA ALA A 4 3.18 -22.08 21.99
C ALA A 4 2.89 -21.77 23.46
N THR A 5 2.28 -20.62 23.73
CA THR A 5 1.94 -20.14 25.07
C THR A 5 0.45 -19.90 25.20
N THR A 6 -0.12 -20.13 26.39
CA THR A 6 -1.50 -19.78 26.71
C THR A 6 -1.68 -18.27 26.79
N ILE A 7 -2.91 -17.78 26.77
CA ILE A 7 -3.22 -16.34 26.91
C ILE A 7 -2.72 -15.80 28.26
N GLU A 8 -2.89 -16.57 29.34
CA GLU A 8 -2.39 -16.19 30.67
C GLU A 8 -0.86 -16.00 30.63
N LYS A 9 -0.15 -16.93 29.99
CA LYS A 9 1.30 -16.83 29.85
C LYS A 9 1.74 -15.65 28.97
N GLN A 10 0.96 -15.33 27.94
CA GLN A 10 1.20 -14.14 27.11
C GLN A 10 1.03 -12.85 27.93
N ILE A 11 0.03 -12.77 28.82
CA ILE A 11 -0.18 -11.65 29.73
C ILE A 11 0.99 -11.50 30.70
N GLU A 12 1.46 -12.62 31.29
CA GLU A 12 2.65 -12.59 32.15
C GLU A 12 3.88 -12.05 31.41
N ILE A 13 4.09 -12.49 30.16
CA ILE A 13 5.19 -12.02 29.32
C ILE A 13 5.06 -10.51 29.05
N LEU A 14 3.88 -10.03 28.68
CA LEU A 14 3.65 -8.58 28.45
C LEU A 14 3.96 -7.78 29.72
N ARG A 15 3.51 -8.23 30.90
CA ARG A 15 3.84 -7.60 32.19
C ARG A 15 5.35 -7.61 32.47
N SER A 16 6.04 -8.70 32.14
CA SER A 16 7.49 -8.80 32.34
C SER A 16 8.28 -7.84 31.44
N HIS A 17 7.69 -7.41 30.30
CA HIS A 17 8.23 -6.36 29.44
C HIS A 17 7.94 -4.94 29.93
N GLY A 18 7.20 -4.77 31.02
CA GLY A 18 6.83 -3.48 31.60
C GLY A 18 5.49 -2.93 31.12
N ILE A 19 4.70 -3.69 30.38
CA ILE A 19 3.39 -3.26 29.91
C ILE A 19 2.38 -3.31 31.06
N ILE A 20 1.69 -2.20 31.29
CA ILE A 20 0.65 -2.07 32.31
C ILE A 20 -0.67 -2.57 31.73
N ILE A 21 -1.27 -3.55 32.38
CA ILE A 21 -2.58 -4.15 31.98
C ILE A 21 -3.56 -3.88 33.12
N ASN A 22 -4.44 -2.88 32.90
CA ASN A 22 -5.41 -2.42 33.90
C ASN A 22 -6.64 -3.37 34.01
N ASN A 23 -7.03 -4.00 32.89
CA ASN A 23 -8.15 -4.93 32.84
C ASN A 23 -7.70 -6.22 32.14
N GLU A 24 -7.45 -7.25 32.96
CA GLU A 24 -6.93 -8.53 32.47
C GLU A 24 -7.96 -9.29 31.63
N GLU A 25 -9.23 -9.28 32.00
CA GLU A 25 -10.27 -9.98 31.26
C GLU A 25 -10.45 -9.34 29.87
N LYS A 26 -10.41 -8.01 29.79
CA LYS A 26 -10.44 -7.32 28.50
C LYS A 26 -9.18 -7.59 27.67
N ALA A 27 -8.03 -7.70 28.30
CA ALA A 27 -6.79 -8.06 27.60
C ALA A 27 -6.86 -9.48 27.03
N LYS A 28 -7.45 -10.44 27.76
CA LYS A 28 -7.69 -11.82 27.26
C LYS A 28 -8.58 -11.82 26.03
N GLU A 29 -9.71 -11.10 26.05
CA GLU A 29 -10.60 -10.96 24.89
C GLU A 29 -9.83 -10.42 23.66
N ILE A 30 -9.07 -9.35 23.84
CA ILE A 30 -8.31 -8.72 22.76
C ILE A 30 -7.22 -9.64 22.22
N LEU A 31 -6.52 -10.38 23.08
CA LEU A 31 -5.52 -11.34 22.65
C LEU A 31 -6.14 -12.52 21.88
N HIS A 32 -7.39 -12.93 22.20
CA HIS A 32 -8.14 -13.90 21.40
C HIS A 32 -8.58 -13.35 20.04
N ASP A 33 -8.96 -12.08 19.95
CA ASP A 33 -9.46 -11.44 18.74
C ASP A 33 -8.31 -11.05 17.79
N ILE A 34 -7.36 -10.22 18.28
CA ILE A 34 -6.26 -9.66 17.47
C ILE A 34 -5.07 -10.62 17.40
N GLY A 35 -4.78 -11.32 18.48
CA GLY A 35 -3.64 -12.22 18.63
C GLY A 35 -2.35 -11.55 19.12
N TYR A 36 -1.64 -12.24 20.01
CA TYR A 36 -0.38 -11.78 20.61
C TYR A 36 0.67 -11.36 19.60
N TYR A 37 0.88 -12.16 18.55
CA TYR A 37 1.90 -11.89 17.54
C TYR A 37 1.59 -10.62 16.73
N ARG A 38 0.32 -10.42 16.34
CA ARG A 38 -0.10 -9.23 15.62
C ARG A 38 0.00 -7.98 16.49
N LEU A 39 -0.44 -8.07 17.73
CA LEU A 39 -0.38 -6.93 18.67
C LEU A 39 1.08 -6.55 19.01
N GLY A 40 2.01 -7.50 18.94
CA GLY A 40 3.43 -7.27 19.12
C GLY A 40 4.03 -6.25 18.16
N PHE A 41 3.49 -6.08 16.94
CA PHE A 41 3.91 -5.01 16.02
C PHE A 41 3.54 -3.62 16.55
N TYR A 42 2.46 -3.52 17.32
CA TYR A 42 1.93 -2.28 17.86
C TYR A 42 2.50 -1.95 19.24
N PHE A 43 3.16 -2.89 19.93
CA PHE A 43 4.00 -2.62 21.09
C PHE A 43 5.39 -2.12 20.70
N PHE A 44 5.89 -2.49 19.52
CA PHE A 44 7.25 -2.16 19.09
C PHE A 44 7.63 -0.68 19.19
N PRO A 45 6.80 0.29 18.78
CA PRO A 45 7.16 1.71 18.88
C PRO A 45 7.30 2.21 20.34
N PHE A 46 6.78 1.47 21.32
CA PHE A 46 6.91 1.78 22.74
C PHE A 46 8.15 1.13 23.38
N GLU A 47 8.89 0.27 22.66
CA GLU A 47 10.11 -0.33 23.21
C GLU A 47 11.22 0.71 23.37
N GLU A 48 12.00 0.59 24.46
CA GLU A 48 13.15 1.46 24.74
C GLU A 48 14.18 1.43 23.60
N THR A 49 14.27 0.30 22.90
CA THR A 49 15.21 0.09 21.78
C THR A 49 14.68 0.56 20.42
N TYR A 50 13.43 1.04 20.32
CA TYR A 50 12.85 1.50 19.06
C TYR A 50 13.68 2.64 18.42
N PRO A 51 13.97 2.65 17.11
CA PRO A 51 13.47 1.75 16.04
C PRO A 51 14.35 0.51 15.76
N LYS A 52 15.25 0.13 16.66
CA LYS A 52 16.16 -1.00 16.47
C LYS A 52 15.38 -2.32 16.40
N ALA A 53 15.41 -2.99 15.24
CA ALA A 53 14.62 -4.20 14.97
C ALA A 53 15.31 -5.52 15.37
N THR A 54 16.62 -5.50 15.65
CA THR A 54 17.42 -6.69 16.01
C THR A 54 17.89 -6.63 17.45
N ASN A 55 18.04 -7.80 18.09
CA ASN A 55 18.48 -7.93 19.48
C ASN A 55 17.62 -7.12 20.46
N ARG A 56 16.30 -7.20 20.27
CA ARG A 56 15.32 -6.54 21.13
C ARG A 56 15.12 -7.33 22.42
N ASP A 57 15.06 -6.62 23.54
CA ASP A 57 14.70 -7.19 24.85
C ASP A 57 13.20 -7.06 25.14
N HIS A 58 12.48 -6.36 24.26
CA HIS A 58 11.03 -6.08 24.32
C HIS A 58 10.58 -5.24 25.53
N LYS A 59 11.51 -4.65 26.28
CA LYS A 59 11.16 -3.73 27.37
C LYS A 59 10.58 -2.46 26.80
N VAL A 60 9.47 -2.01 27.37
CA VAL A 60 8.79 -0.79 26.97
C VAL A 60 9.11 0.37 27.90
N VAL A 61 8.98 1.59 27.40
CA VAL A 61 9.10 2.80 28.18
C VAL A 61 8.09 2.78 29.33
N SER A 62 8.52 3.23 30.51
CA SER A 62 7.68 3.25 31.71
C SER A 62 6.37 4.00 31.46
N GLY A 63 5.26 3.44 31.96
CA GLY A 63 3.92 4.00 31.78
C GLY A 63 3.20 3.54 30.50
N THR A 64 3.80 2.68 29.69
CA THR A 64 3.14 2.09 28.50
C THR A 64 1.96 1.21 28.93
N LEU A 65 0.77 1.52 28.41
CA LEU A 65 -0.44 0.73 28.65
C LEU A 65 -0.67 -0.29 27.52
N PHE A 66 -1.27 -1.41 27.86
CA PHE A 66 -1.76 -2.39 26.89
C PHE A 66 -2.70 -1.74 25.88
N GLU A 67 -3.57 -0.88 26.36
CA GLU A 67 -4.57 -0.14 25.58
C GLU A 67 -3.92 0.80 24.54
N ASP A 68 -2.70 1.29 24.76
CA ASP A 68 -2.02 2.16 23.78
C ASP A 68 -1.72 1.40 22.47
N ALA A 69 -1.23 0.17 22.57
CA ALA A 69 -0.99 -0.68 21.40
C ALA A 69 -2.31 -1.09 20.72
N VAL A 70 -3.37 -1.32 21.50
CA VAL A 70 -4.71 -1.65 20.97
C VAL A 70 -5.29 -0.46 20.19
N LYS A 71 -5.17 0.76 20.74
CA LYS A 71 -5.62 1.99 20.06
C LYS A 71 -4.83 2.24 18.77
N LEU A 72 -3.51 2.00 18.80
CA LEU A 72 -2.66 2.10 17.61
C LEU A 72 -3.07 1.07 16.55
N TYR A 73 -3.42 -0.16 16.95
CA TYR A 73 -3.96 -1.17 16.04
C TYR A 73 -5.27 -0.74 15.39
N TYR A 74 -6.22 -0.20 16.15
CA TYR A 74 -7.49 0.26 15.61
C TYR A 74 -7.35 1.51 14.76
N PHE A 75 -6.42 2.43 15.08
CA PHE A 75 -6.06 3.52 14.18
C PHE A 75 -5.62 3.00 12.81
N ASP A 76 -4.70 2.05 12.78
CA ASP A 76 -4.23 1.44 11.54
C ASP A 76 -5.34 0.67 10.80
N PHE A 77 -6.21 0.00 11.54
CA PHE A 77 -7.35 -0.72 10.98
C PHE A 77 -8.30 0.24 10.25
N ASP A 78 -8.70 1.33 10.91
CA ASP A 78 -9.56 2.36 10.33
C ASP A 78 -8.88 3.04 9.14
N LEU A 79 -7.60 3.38 9.28
CA LEU A 79 -6.82 3.98 8.20
C LEU A 79 -6.76 3.09 6.96
N ARG A 80 -6.50 1.78 7.12
CA ARG A 80 -6.52 0.83 6.00
C ARG A 80 -7.86 0.79 5.29
N ASN A 81 -8.96 0.79 6.04
CA ASN A 81 -10.32 0.78 5.49
C ASN A 81 -10.62 2.05 4.69
N ILE A 82 -10.25 3.22 5.22
CA ILE A 82 -10.34 4.49 4.50
C ILE A 82 -9.53 4.42 3.21
N LEU A 83 -8.25 4.06 3.29
CA LEU A 83 -7.33 4.09 2.16
C LEU A 83 -7.68 3.10 1.06
N ASN A 84 -8.13 1.88 1.39
CA ASN A 84 -8.48 0.85 0.41
C ASN A 84 -9.48 1.35 -0.64
N ARG A 85 -10.48 2.14 -0.22
CA ARG A 85 -11.48 2.74 -1.12
C ARG A 85 -10.84 3.63 -2.20
N TYR A 86 -9.87 4.45 -1.80
CA TYR A 86 -9.24 5.43 -2.71
C TYR A 86 -8.08 4.84 -3.49
N LEU A 87 -7.34 3.91 -2.91
CA LEU A 87 -6.28 3.16 -3.59
C LEU A 87 -6.85 2.32 -4.74
N THR A 88 -7.99 1.65 -4.51
CA THR A 88 -8.72 0.94 -5.59
C THR A 88 -9.13 1.91 -6.70
N ARG A 89 -9.54 3.13 -6.37
CA ARG A 89 -9.90 4.13 -7.38
C ARG A 89 -8.70 4.54 -8.24
N VAL A 90 -7.52 4.74 -7.63
CA VAL A 90 -6.28 5.04 -8.35
C VAL A 90 -5.85 3.85 -9.21
N GLU A 91 -5.91 2.62 -8.67
CA GLU A 91 -5.61 1.39 -9.42
C GLU A 91 -6.46 1.28 -10.69
N VAL A 92 -7.77 1.45 -10.57
CA VAL A 92 -8.71 1.40 -11.71
C VAL A 92 -8.40 2.50 -12.72
N ALA A 93 -8.23 3.76 -12.26
CA ALA A 93 -7.95 4.89 -13.14
C ALA A 93 -6.63 4.71 -13.90
N PHE A 94 -5.57 4.27 -13.23
CA PHE A 94 -4.27 4.02 -13.84
C PHE A 94 -4.35 2.91 -14.91
N ARG A 95 -4.99 1.79 -14.59
CA ARG A 95 -5.21 0.67 -15.51
C ARG A 95 -5.99 1.12 -16.73
N THR A 96 -7.11 1.81 -16.52
CA THR A 96 -8.00 2.30 -17.59
C THR A 96 -7.26 3.26 -18.52
N TYR A 97 -6.56 4.26 -17.96
CA TYR A 97 -5.90 5.26 -18.77
C TYR A 97 -4.70 4.70 -19.54
N LEU A 98 -3.89 3.85 -18.90
CA LEU A 98 -2.78 3.13 -19.55
C LEU A 98 -3.31 2.33 -20.76
N THR A 99 -4.35 1.53 -20.54
CA THR A 99 -4.92 0.68 -21.57
C THR A 99 -5.52 1.51 -22.72
N TYR A 100 -6.29 2.54 -22.37
CA TYR A 100 -6.92 3.43 -23.36
C TYR A 100 -5.86 4.16 -24.20
N TYR A 101 -4.91 4.83 -23.55
CA TYR A 101 -3.88 5.61 -24.25
C TYR A 101 -3.05 4.72 -25.18
N MET A 102 -2.51 3.62 -24.67
CA MET A 102 -1.65 2.73 -25.46
C MET A 102 -2.41 2.04 -26.60
N SER A 103 -3.68 1.63 -26.37
CA SER A 103 -4.48 1.03 -27.43
C SER A 103 -4.84 2.02 -28.53
N LEU A 104 -4.89 3.32 -28.23
CA LEU A 104 -5.05 4.36 -29.26
C LEU A 104 -3.76 4.62 -30.04
N GLN A 105 -2.59 4.53 -29.40
CA GLN A 105 -1.30 4.63 -30.08
C GLN A 105 -1.08 3.45 -31.05
N TYR A 106 -1.49 2.26 -30.62
CA TYR A 106 -1.30 0.99 -31.35
C TYR A 106 -2.63 0.42 -31.84
N LYS A 107 -3.43 1.21 -32.58
CA LYS A 107 -4.80 0.85 -33.02
C LYS A 107 -4.87 -0.45 -33.82
N THR A 108 -3.83 -0.77 -34.57
CA THR A 108 -3.75 -1.97 -35.42
C THR A 108 -3.10 -3.17 -34.68
N ASP A 109 -2.56 -2.97 -33.50
CA ASP A 109 -1.95 -4.02 -32.68
C ASP A 109 -2.66 -4.15 -31.32
N PRO A 110 -3.72 -4.97 -31.22
CA PRO A 110 -4.43 -5.21 -29.96
C PRO A 110 -3.58 -5.95 -28.92
N LEU A 111 -2.40 -6.45 -29.30
CA LEU A 111 -1.46 -7.19 -28.47
C LEU A 111 -0.20 -6.37 -28.13
N TRP A 112 -0.24 -5.04 -28.26
CA TRP A 112 0.86 -4.13 -28.02
C TRP A 112 1.62 -4.40 -26.70
N PHE A 113 0.92 -4.89 -25.66
CA PHE A 113 1.48 -5.17 -24.33
C PHE A 113 2.40 -6.40 -24.28
N VAL A 114 2.47 -7.17 -25.33
CA VAL A 114 3.40 -8.29 -25.55
C VAL A 114 4.19 -8.15 -26.86
N SER A 115 4.17 -6.97 -27.46
CA SER A 115 4.95 -6.62 -28.64
C SER A 115 6.37 -6.20 -28.25
N PRO A 116 7.45 -6.87 -28.73
CA PRO A 116 8.82 -6.53 -28.39
C PRO A 116 9.28 -5.17 -28.92
N THR A 117 8.50 -4.56 -29.82
CA THR A 117 8.73 -3.18 -30.30
C THR A 117 8.12 -2.12 -29.39
N VAL A 118 7.30 -2.51 -28.42
CA VAL A 118 6.58 -1.61 -27.52
C VAL A 118 7.05 -1.77 -26.09
N VAL A 119 7.26 -3.02 -25.65
CA VAL A 119 7.62 -3.34 -24.27
C VAL A 119 8.83 -4.26 -24.22
N ARG A 120 9.62 -4.12 -23.16
CA ARG A 120 10.86 -4.89 -22.96
C ARG A 120 10.61 -6.40 -22.96
N GLN A 121 11.47 -7.14 -23.65
CA GLN A 121 11.40 -8.59 -23.78
C GLN A 121 11.36 -9.32 -22.42
N ALA A 122 12.07 -8.83 -21.43
CA ALA A 122 12.07 -9.42 -20.09
C ALA A 122 10.67 -9.39 -19.44
N PHE A 123 9.90 -8.32 -19.68
CA PHE A 123 8.51 -8.25 -19.21
C PHE A 123 7.65 -9.30 -19.93
N ILE A 124 7.77 -9.42 -21.26
CA ILE A 124 6.98 -10.37 -22.06
C ILE A 124 7.19 -11.81 -21.56
N GLN A 125 8.42 -12.20 -21.32
CA GLN A 125 8.77 -13.55 -20.82
C GLN A 125 8.19 -13.79 -19.42
N ASP A 126 8.32 -12.84 -18.51
CA ASP A 126 7.75 -12.93 -17.16
C ASP A 126 6.22 -12.95 -17.19
N PHE A 127 5.60 -12.11 -18.04
CA PHE A 127 4.16 -12.04 -18.19
C PHE A 127 3.58 -13.38 -18.66
N ASP A 128 4.15 -13.97 -19.70
CA ASP A 128 3.69 -15.25 -20.24
C ASP A 128 3.74 -16.36 -19.18
N LYS A 129 4.86 -16.49 -18.48
CA LYS A 129 5.07 -17.56 -17.49
C LYS A 129 4.33 -17.35 -16.17
N LYS A 130 4.35 -16.14 -15.63
CA LYS A 130 3.92 -15.85 -14.25
C LYS A 130 2.50 -15.29 -14.15
N VAL A 131 2.00 -14.69 -15.23
CA VAL A 131 0.68 -14.04 -15.23
C VAL A 131 -0.29 -14.80 -16.13
N TYR A 132 -0.06 -14.79 -17.46
CA TYR A 132 -1.05 -15.34 -18.41
C TYR A 132 -1.23 -16.85 -18.27
N SER A 133 -0.16 -17.59 -18.01
CA SER A 133 -0.18 -19.04 -17.79
C SER A 133 -0.59 -19.44 -16.36
N SER A 134 -0.80 -18.48 -15.44
CA SER A 134 -1.23 -18.79 -14.08
C SER A 134 -2.63 -19.40 -14.03
N GLU A 135 -2.87 -20.26 -13.04
CA GLU A 135 -4.19 -20.89 -12.85
C GLU A 135 -5.31 -19.84 -12.66
N ALA A 136 -5.04 -18.79 -11.88
CA ALA A 136 -5.98 -17.72 -11.63
C ALA A 136 -6.39 -17.01 -12.93
N PHE A 137 -5.42 -16.75 -13.83
CA PHE A 137 -5.70 -16.09 -15.11
C PHE A 137 -6.44 -17.01 -16.07
N ARG A 138 -6.05 -18.28 -16.17
CA ARG A 138 -6.71 -19.30 -17.00
C ARG A 138 -8.15 -19.59 -16.56
N LYS A 139 -8.44 -19.53 -15.26
CA LYS A 139 -9.79 -19.70 -14.70
C LYS A 139 -10.69 -18.46 -14.87
N ASN A 140 -10.12 -17.29 -15.24
CA ASN A 140 -10.90 -16.09 -15.46
C ASN A 140 -11.93 -16.29 -16.57
N GLN A 141 -13.21 -16.06 -16.26
CA GLN A 141 -14.32 -16.36 -17.16
C GLN A 141 -14.25 -15.58 -18.47
N GLN A 142 -13.81 -14.31 -18.45
CA GLN A 142 -13.76 -13.46 -19.65
C GLN A 142 -12.61 -13.86 -20.56
N ILE A 143 -11.47 -14.25 -19.98
CA ILE A 143 -10.32 -14.78 -20.74
C ILE A 143 -10.68 -16.11 -21.37
N ARG A 144 -11.33 -17.02 -20.64
CA ARG A 144 -11.81 -18.30 -21.17
C ARG A 144 -12.79 -18.11 -22.33
N ARG A 145 -13.78 -17.21 -22.18
CA ARG A 145 -14.74 -16.89 -23.25
C ARG A 145 -14.06 -16.36 -24.52
N HIS A 146 -12.98 -15.57 -24.35
CA HIS A 146 -12.20 -15.11 -25.49
C HIS A 146 -11.59 -16.31 -26.25
N HIS A 147 -10.88 -17.21 -25.58
CA HIS A 147 -10.21 -18.35 -26.20
C HIS A 147 -11.20 -19.42 -26.73
N LEU A 148 -12.38 -19.56 -26.15
CA LEU A 148 -13.43 -20.39 -26.72
C LEU A 148 -13.91 -19.84 -28.08
N LYS A 149 -13.98 -18.52 -28.22
CA LYS A 149 -14.40 -17.87 -29.49
C LYS A 149 -13.26 -17.77 -30.50
N TYR A 150 -12.04 -17.58 -30.02
CA TYR A 150 -10.84 -17.38 -30.83
C TYR A 150 -9.72 -18.34 -30.36
N PRO A 151 -9.84 -19.63 -30.70
CA PRO A 151 -8.92 -20.66 -30.16
C PRO A 151 -7.48 -20.54 -30.66
N GLN A 152 -7.25 -19.81 -31.76
CA GLN A 152 -5.91 -19.60 -32.34
C GLN A 152 -5.18 -18.42 -31.68
N ASP A 153 -5.87 -17.56 -30.94
CA ASP A 153 -5.25 -16.43 -30.28
C ASP A 153 -4.43 -16.90 -29.07
N LYS A 154 -3.14 -16.58 -29.04
CA LYS A 154 -2.30 -16.86 -27.87
C LYS A 154 -2.72 -16.01 -26.68
N TYR A 155 -3.11 -14.76 -26.91
CA TYR A 155 -3.52 -13.80 -25.87
C TYR A 155 -4.85 -13.16 -26.24
N ALA A 156 -5.64 -12.80 -25.22
CA ALA A 156 -6.77 -11.90 -25.41
C ALA A 156 -6.26 -10.45 -25.63
N PRO A 157 -7.01 -9.57 -26.31
CA PRO A 157 -6.62 -8.18 -26.53
C PRO A 157 -6.30 -7.42 -25.24
N ALA A 158 -5.47 -6.37 -25.35
CA ALA A 158 -4.98 -5.55 -24.23
C ALA A 158 -6.09 -5.14 -23.25
N TRP A 159 -7.23 -4.62 -23.76
CA TRP A 159 -8.35 -4.17 -22.93
C TRP A 159 -9.07 -5.28 -22.14
N LYS A 160 -8.93 -6.54 -22.55
CA LYS A 160 -9.39 -7.69 -21.77
C LYS A 160 -8.32 -8.20 -20.82
N THR A 161 -7.10 -8.31 -21.32
CA THR A 161 -5.99 -8.90 -20.57
C THR A 161 -5.58 -8.02 -19.39
N ILE A 162 -5.36 -6.72 -19.64
CA ILE A 162 -4.86 -5.78 -18.61
C ILE A 162 -5.91 -5.58 -17.51
N GLU A 163 -7.21 -5.69 -17.82
CA GLU A 163 -8.29 -5.58 -16.82
C GLU A 163 -8.14 -6.60 -15.70
N PHE A 164 -7.69 -7.80 -15.99
CA PHE A 164 -7.54 -8.88 -15.02
C PHE A 164 -6.13 -9.06 -14.45
N MET A 165 -5.18 -8.22 -14.87
CA MET A 165 -3.85 -8.20 -14.27
C MET A 165 -3.89 -7.65 -12.84
N THR A 166 -3.01 -8.14 -11.98
CA THR A 166 -2.81 -7.51 -10.67
C THR A 166 -2.24 -6.10 -10.84
N PHE A 167 -2.47 -5.21 -9.86
CA PHE A 167 -1.93 -3.84 -9.92
C PHE A 167 -0.41 -3.84 -10.10
N GLY A 168 0.30 -4.72 -9.40
CA GLY A 168 1.75 -4.88 -9.56
C GLY A 168 2.18 -5.26 -10.98
N SER A 169 1.39 -6.11 -11.66
CA SER A 169 1.66 -6.47 -13.06
C SER A 169 1.40 -5.29 -14.01
N VAL A 170 0.38 -4.47 -13.74
CA VAL A 170 0.10 -3.25 -14.53
C VAL A 170 1.21 -2.20 -14.34
N VAL A 171 1.71 -2.01 -13.10
CA VAL A 171 2.86 -1.13 -12.81
C VAL A 171 4.12 -1.62 -13.53
N LYS A 172 4.38 -2.93 -13.53
CA LYS A 172 5.51 -3.51 -14.28
C LYS A 172 5.37 -3.31 -15.78
N LEU A 173 4.18 -3.47 -16.34
CA LEU A 173 3.89 -3.20 -17.75
C LEU A 173 4.24 -1.74 -18.09
N TYR A 174 3.71 -0.77 -17.35
CA TYR A 174 4.01 0.65 -17.56
C TYR A 174 5.53 0.93 -17.55
N LYS A 175 6.23 0.41 -16.55
CA LYS A 175 7.68 0.57 -16.42
C LYS A 175 8.46 -0.09 -17.56
N SER A 176 7.86 -1.09 -18.23
CA SER A 176 8.47 -1.85 -19.32
C SER A 176 8.18 -1.29 -20.71
N ILE A 177 7.37 -0.25 -20.83
CA ILE A 177 7.20 0.50 -22.09
C ILE A 177 8.53 1.14 -22.44
N ASP A 178 9.03 0.90 -23.68
CA ASP A 178 10.32 1.40 -24.12
C ASP A 178 10.27 2.88 -24.54
N ASN A 179 9.17 3.31 -25.15
CA ASN A 179 9.03 4.69 -25.60
C ASN A 179 8.79 5.63 -24.41
N ILE A 180 9.77 6.52 -24.17
CA ILE A 180 9.74 7.47 -23.06
C ILE A 180 8.63 8.53 -23.19
N ASP A 181 8.26 8.93 -24.41
CA ASP A 181 7.23 9.95 -24.63
C ASP A 181 5.84 9.41 -24.36
N GLU A 182 5.60 8.13 -24.63
CA GLU A 182 4.36 7.43 -24.23
C GLU A 182 4.25 7.35 -22.70
N LYS A 183 5.31 6.92 -22.02
CA LYS A 183 5.36 6.94 -20.55
C LYS A 183 5.12 8.32 -19.98
N LYS A 184 5.72 9.36 -20.58
CA LYS A 184 5.57 10.75 -20.18
C LYS A 184 4.14 11.27 -20.38
N SER A 185 3.48 10.88 -21.47
CA SER A 185 2.10 11.25 -21.74
C SER A 185 1.15 10.64 -20.71
N ILE A 186 1.38 9.37 -20.33
CA ILE A 186 0.63 8.71 -19.25
C ILE A 186 0.89 9.43 -17.91
N ALA A 187 2.14 9.73 -17.57
CA ALA A 187 2.50 10.42 -16.33
C ALA A 187 1.85 11.83 -16.24
N ARG A 188 1.79 12.57 -17.35
CA ARG A 188 1.15 13.89 -17.42
C ARG A 188 -0.34 13.85 -17.11
N HIS A 189 -1.03 12.78 -17.47
CA HIS A 189 -2.44 12.63 -17.13
C HIS A 189 -2.68 12.64 -15.61
N PHE A 190 -1.70 12.17 -14.85
CA PHE A 190 -1.69 12.20 -13.37
C PHE A 190 -0.93 13.40 -12.79
N GLY A 191 -0.74 14.46 -13.57
CA GLY A 191 -0.12 15.73 -13.13
C GLY A 191 1.40 15.70 -13.02
N VAL A 192 2.10 14.65 -13.51
CA VAL A 192 3.54 14.51 -13.33
C VAL A 192 4.28 14.59 -14.67
N GLY A 193 5.15 15.59 -14.81
CA GLY A 193 5.89 15.84 -16.07
C GLY A 193 7.10 14.93 -16.31
N LYS A 194 7.65 14.30 -15.27
CA LYS A 194 8.86 13.44 -15.36
C LYS A 194 8.51 11.98 -15.06
N VAL A 195 8.91 11.09 -15.96
CA VAL A 195 8.64 9.63 -15.83
C VAL A 195 9.21 9.06 -14.54
N SER A 196 10.47 9.34 -14.20
CA SER A 196 11.10 8.82 -12.98
C SER A 196 10.42 9.28 -11.69
N VAL A 197 9.84 10.49 -11.70
CA VAL A 197 9.05 10.99 -10.57
C VAL A 197 7.73 10.23 -10.48
N PHE A 198 7.03 10.06 -11.61
CA PHE A 198 5.78 9.31 -11.62
C PHE A 198 5.98 7.85 -11.24
N GLU A 199 7.07 7.22 -11.68
CA GLU A 199 7.43 5.87 -11.26
C GLU A 199 7.62 5.77 -9.75
N SER A 200 8.25 6.76 -9.10
CA SER A 200 8.36 6.78 -7.63
C SER A 200 6.99 6.95 -6.94
N TYR A 201 6.08 7.72 -7.54
CA TYR A 201 4.73 7.93 -7.01
C TYR A 201 3.88 6.67 -7.12
N ILE A 202 3.90 6.02 -8.28
CA ILE A 202 3.13 4.80 -8.46
C ILE A 202 3.68 3.63 -7.62
N ASP A 203 5.00 3.60 -7.35
CA ASP A 203 5.62 2.64 -6.43
C ASP A 203 5.17 2.86 -4.98
N ALA A 204 5.10 4.12 -4.55
CA ALA A 204 4.59 4.45 -3.22
C ALA A 204 3.11 4.04 -3.08
N ILE A 205 2.27 4.34 -4.08
CA ILE A 205 0.86 3.93 -4.12
C ILE A 205 0.74 2.40 -4.13
N TYR A 206 1.52 1.71 -4.95
CA TYR A 206 1.54 0.25 -5.00
C TYR A 206 1.94 -0.38 -3.67
N THR A 207 2.96 0.17 -3.01
CA THR A 207 3.41 -0.29 -1.69
C THR A 207 2.31 -0.08 -0.64
N LEU A 208 1.72 1.11 -0.59
CA LEU A 208 0.64 1.45 0.33
C LEU A 208 -0.59 0.53 0.10
N ARG A 209 -0.98 0.34 -1.17
CA ARG A 209 -2.09 -0.54 -1.55
C ARG A 209 -1.88 -1.98 -1.06
N ASN A 210 -0.68 -2.53 -1.26
CA ASN A 210 -0.38 -3.89 -0.83
C ASN A 210 -0.39 -4.01 0.70
N LYS A 211 0.19 -3.05 1.41
CA LYS A 211 0.13 -3.00 2.88
C LYS A 211 -1.31 -2.96 3.39
N CYS A 212 -2.17 -2.12 2.79
CA CYS A 212 -3.59 -2.07 3.13
C CYS A 212 -4.31 -3.41 2.85
N ALA A 213 -4.12 -3.97 1.66
CA ALA A 213 -4.79 -5.21 1.25
C ALA A 213 -4.39 -6.43 2.09
N HIS A 214 -3.15 -6.49 2.58
CA HIS A 214 -2.63 -7.59 3.39
C HIS A 214 -2.70 -7.34 4.90
N GLY A 215 -3.36 -6.28 5.35
CA GLY A 215 -3.55 -6.00 6.77
C GLY A 215 -2.25 -5.70 7.52
N ALA A 216 -1.22 -5.20 6.84
CA ALA A 216 0.05 -4.84 7.47
C ALA A 216 -0.08 -3.55 8.29
N ALA A 217 0.83 -3.34 9.25
CA ALA A 217 0.94 -2.09 9.99
C ALA A 217 1.32 -0.94 9.04
N LEU A 218 0.62 0.20 9.17
CA LEU A 218 0.83 1.41 8.36
C LEU A 218 1.52 2.53 9.13
N PHE A 219 1.27 2.65 10.43
CA PHE A 219 1.77 3.76 11.24
C PHE A 219 3.30 3.94 11.13
N ASP A 220 4.05 2.86 10.93
CA ASP A 220 5.50 2.83 10.76
C ASP A 220 5.91 2.41 9.34
N LEU A 221 5.13 2.82 8.35
CA LEU A 221 5.41 2.51 6.94
C LEU A 221 6.76 3.13 6.54
N GLN A 222 7.63 2.29 5.99
CA GLN A 222 8.84 2.71 5.30
C GLN A 222 8.75 2.31 3.82
N LEU A 223 8.82 3.30 2.94
CA LEU A 223 8.82 3.09 1.50
C LEU A 223 10.23 2.64 1.06
N PRO A 224 10.37 1.52 0.32
CA PRO A 224 11.70 1.00 -0.06
C PRO A 224 12.56 2.00 -0.85
N ASN A 225 11.94 2.78 -1.73
CA ASN A 225 12.62 3.69 -2.65
C ASN A 225 12.30 5.17 -2.39
N GLY A 226 11.60 5.52 -1.36
CA GLY A 226 11.21 6.90 -1.08
C GLY A 226 10.54 7.63 -2.26
N ILE A 227 10.00 8.80 -1.99
CA ILE A 227 9.31 9.63 -2.98
C ILE A 227 10.30 10.63 -3.58
N SER A 228 10.33 10.74 -4.90
CA SER A 228 11.21 11.69 -5.59
C SER A 228 10.84 13.14 -5.28
N GLY A 229 11.78 13.91 -4.74
CA GLY A 229 11.63 15.34 -4.52
C GLY A 229 11.80 16.21 -5.78
N LYS A 230 12.08 15.59 -6.95
CA LYS A 230 12.34 16.32 -8.23
C LYS A 230 11.06 16.61 -9.04
N GLY A 231 9.90 16.40 -8.44
CA GLY A 231 8.57 16.57 -9.03
C GLY A 231 7.84 17.82 -8.58
N PRO A 232 6.48 17.79 -8.66
CA PRO A 232 5.64 18.82 -8.08
C PRO A 232 5.95 19.05 -6.60
N LYS A 233 5.82 20.30 -6.13
CA LYS A 233 6.01 20.62 -4.70
C LYS A 233 4.90 20.01 -3.88
N LEU A 234 5.21 18.94 -3.14
CA LEU A 234 4.26 18.22 -2.29
C LEU A 234 4.24 18.73 -0.84
N GLY A 235 5.13 19.66 -0.47
CA GLY A 235 5.24 20.16 0.90
C GLY A 235 5.81 19.14 1.90
N LEU A 236 6.53 18.11 1.41
CA LEU A 236 7.17 17.11 2.23
C LEU A 236 8.50 17.62 2.80
N GLU A 237 8.74 17.36 4.07
CA GLU A 237 10.03 17.54 4.72
C GLU A 237 11.00 16.40 4.35
N ALA A 238 12.29 16.58 4.54
CA ALA A 238 13.31 15.61 4.13
C ALA A 238 13.08 14.20 4.69
N GLY A 239 12.61 14.09 5.93
CA GLY A 239 12.32 12.81 6.60
C GLY A 239 11.01 12.14 6.18
N ASP A 240 10.14 12.84 5.45
CA ASP A 240 8.79 12.37 5.12
C ASP A 240 8.73 11.54 3.85
N HIS A 241 9.75 11.64 3.00
CA HIS A 241 9.78 10.98 1.70
C HIS A 241 9.70 9.45 1.75
N GLN A 242 10.01 8.84 2.88
CA GLN A 242 9.94 7.39 3.06
C GLN A 242 8.79 6.97 3.99
N LYS A 243 8.15 7.91 4.68
CA LYS A 243 7.14 7.63 5.69
C LYS A 243 5.71 7.55 5.12
N LEU A 244 4.79 7.16 5.96
CA LEU A 244 3.35 7.10 5.66
C LEU A 244 2.82 8.45 5.17
N THR A 245 3.19 9.56 5.81
CA THR A 245 2.77 10.92 5.39
C THR A 245 3.14 11.20 3.94
N GLY A 246 4.32 10.78 3.48
CA GLY A 246 4.72 10.91 2.08
C GLY A 246 3.83 10.11 1.14
N ALA A 247 3.56 8.84 1.49
CA ALA A 247 2.67 7.99 0.69
C ALA A 247 1.25 8.56 0.60
N LEU A 248 0.71 9.09 1.71
CA LEU A 248 -0.60 9.75 1.75
C LEU A 248 -0.64 11.01 0.89
N THR A 249 0.42 11.82 0.94
CA THR A 249 0.53 13.04 0.15
C THR A 249 0.55 12.74 -1.35
N VAL A 250 1.29 11.72 -1.77
CA VAL A 250 1.30 11.25 -3.17
C VAL A 250 -0.06 10.70 -3.57
N LEU A 251 -0.71 9.91 -2.71
CA LEU A 251 -2.05 9.39 -2.98
C LEU A 251 -3.05 10.54 -3.20
N LYS A 252 -3.09 11.54 -2.33
CA LYS A 252 -3.94 12.73 -2.48
C LYS A 252 -3.63 13.49 -3.76
N TYR A 253 -2.35 13.69 -4.08
CA TYR A 253 -1.93 14.38 -5.29
C TYR A 253 -2.44 13.67 -6.55
N VAL A 254 -2.20 12.36 -6.68
CA VAL A 254 -2.65 11.59 -7.85
C VAL A 254 -4.18 11.50 -7.90
N LEU A 255 -4.83 11.31 -6.76
CA LEU A 255 -6.29 11.23 -6.68
C LEU A 255 -6.96 12.54 -7.10
N ARG A 256 -6.39 13.72 -6.77
CA ARG A 256 -6.87 15.03 -7.21
C ARG A 256 -6.90 15.15 -8.73
N HIS A 257 -5.88 14.63 -9.44
CA HIS A 257 -5.84 14.63 -10.91
C HIS A 257 -6.83 13.64 -11.55
N ILE A 258 -7.30 12.65 -10.77
CA ILE A 258 -8.38 11.76 -11.21
C ILE A 258 -9.76 12.39 -10.91
N SER A 259 -9.92 12.95 -9.70
CA SER A 259 -11.18 13.51 -9.20
C SER A 259 -10.95 14.35 -7.93
N GLU A 260 -11.12 15.66 -8.03
CA GLU A 260 -11.00 16.58 -6.88
C GLU A 260 -11.99 16.26 -5.75
N ASN A 261 -13.22 15.84 -6.11
CA ASN A 261 -14.21 15.47 -5.10
C ASN A 261 -13.74 14.27 -4.28
N ARG A 262 -13.12 13.28 -4.91
CA ARG A 262 -12.61 12.09 -4.21
C ARG A 262 -11.39 12.41 -3.34
N GLU A 263 -10.58 13.35 -3.76
CA GLU A 263 -9.47 13.84 -2.91
C GLU A 263 -10.00 14.53 -1.67
N ARG A 264 -11.04 15.39 -1.80
CA ARG A 264 -11.71 16.03 -0.65
C ARG A 264 -12.39 15.01 0.28
N ASP A 265 -13.07 14.01 -0.28
CA ASP A 265 -13.68 12.93 0.51
C ASP A 265 -12.60 12.18 1.34
N LEU A 266 -11.45 11.89 0.73
CA LEU A 266 -10.32 11.27 1.44
C LEU A 266 -9.78 12.19 2.54
N GLN A 267 -9.59 13.48 2.24
CA GLN A 267 -9.09 14.44 3.23
C GLN A 267 -10.03 14.50 4.44
N ASN A 268 -11.34 14.65 4.21
CA ASN A 268 -12.32 14.69 5.29
C ASN A 268 -12.29 13.41 6.15
N ALA A 269 -12.23 12.24 5.52
CA ALA A 269 -12.16 10.97 6.25
C ALA A 269 -10.87 10.81 7.09
N LEU A 270 -9.74 11.36 6.60
CA LEU A 270 -8.50 11.40 7.36
C LEU A 270 -8.58 12.41 8.52
N ASP A 271 -9.18 13.59 8.30
CA ASP A 271 -9.33 14.60 9.33
C ASP A 271 -10.21 14.11 10.48
N ASP A 272 -11.30 13.38 10.17
CA ASP A 272 -12.16 12.73 11.17
C ASP A 272 -11.41 11.67 11.98
N LEU A 273 -10.58 10.86 11.31
CA LEU A 273 -9.72 9.87 11.98
C LEU A 273 -8.69 10.55 12.89
N TYR A 274 -8.04 11.61 12.39
CA TYR A 274 -7.02 12.35 13.15
C TYR A 274 -7.63 13.12 14.34
N ALA A 275 -8.84 13.66 14.21
CA ALA A 275 -9.53 14.31 15.29
C ALA A 275 -9.78 13.36 16.48
N ARG A 276 -10.09 12.09 16.21
CA ARG A 276 -10.23 11.06 17.26
C ARG A 276 -8.89 10.83 17.98
N ILE A 277 -7.79 10.72 17.24
CA ILE A 277 -6.45 10.48 17.81
C ILE A 277 -5.94 11.65 18.64
N ARG A 278 -6.23 12.91 18.26
CA ARG A 278 -5.82 14.09 19.05
C ARG A 278 -6.37 14.09 20.48
N ASN A 279 -7.48 13.41 20.73
CA ASN A 279 -8.11 13.30 22.05
C ASN A 279 -7.56 12.12 22.87
N GLU A 280 -6.62 11.35 22.33
CA GLU A 280 -5.97 10.24 23.02
C GLU A 280 -4.81 10.71 23.90
N ARG A 281 -4.19 9.75 24.61
CA ARG A 281 -3.01 10.04 25.43
C ARG A 281 -1.88 10.65 24.60
N LYS A 282 -1.22 11.64 25.20
CA LYS A 282 -0.15 12.41 24.55
C LYS A 282 0.96 11.49 24.01
N GLU A 283 1.34 10.48 24.79
CA GLU A 283 2.38 9.51 24.43
C GLU A 283 2.05 8.74 23.14
N LEU A 284 0.79 8.36 22.98
CA LEU A 284 0.30 7.70 21.74
C LEU A 284 0.37 8.64 20.55
N VAL A 285 -0.06 9.89 20.72
CA VAL A 285 -0.03 10.90 19.66
C VAL A 285 1.42 11.18 19.22
N GLU A 286 2.34 11.36 20.17
CA GLU A 286 3.76 11.60 19.88
C GLU A 286 4.41 10.43 19.14
N ILE A 287 4.10 9.19 19.52
CA ILE A 287 4.59 8.00 18.83
C ILE A 287 4.07 7.96 17.40
N LEU A 288 2.77 8.19 17.19
CA LEU A 288 2.19 8.23 15.85
C LEU A 288 2.83 9.31 14.98
N GLN A 289 3.01 10.52 15.49
CA GLN A 289 3.68 11.60 14.76
C GLN A 289 5.12 11.22 14.37
N LYS A 290 5.86 10.68 15.32
CA LYS A 290 7.26 10.27 15.11
C LYS A 290 7.39 9.18 14.04
N CYS A 291 6.57 8.14 14.13
CA CYS A 291 6.63 6.99 13.22
C CYS A 291 6.10 7.33 11.83
N SER A 292 4.88 7.88 11.75
CA SER A 292 4.17 8.10 10.49
C SER A 292 4.56 9.38 9.76
N GLY A 293 5.10 10.38 10.46
CA GLY A 293 5.30 11.75 9.96
C GLY A 293 3.99 12.55 9.81
N ILE A 294 2.85 12.01 10.24
CA ILE A 294 1.57 12.72 10.22
C ILE A 294 1.59 13.80 11.31
N LYS A 295 1.18 15.02 10.95
CA LYS A 295 0.99 16.13 11.89
C LYS A 295 -0.49 16.16 12.28
N PHE A 296 -0.77 15.84 13.55
CA PHE A 296 -2.12 15.85 14.12
C PHE A 296 -2.52 17.23 14.62
#